data_cc7534f7cd42ad0297288dec4773987d
#
_entry.id   cc7534f7cd42ad0297288dec4773987d
#
_cell.length_a   1.000
_cell.length_b   1.000
_cell.length_c   1.000
_cell.angle_alpha   90.00
_cell.angle_beta   90.00
_cell.angle_gamma   90.00
#
_symmetry.space_group_name_H-M   'P 1'
#
loop_
_entity.id
_entity.type
_entity.pdbx_description
1 polymer ?
#
loop_
_entity_poly.entity_id
_entity_poly.type
_entity_poly.pdbx_seq_one_letter_code
_entity_poly.pdbx_strand_id
1 'polypeptide(L)'
;MQITDSVADMLTRIRNAVSAKHDTVTVPASNVKKAIAQILVDEGYVKSFKVIEDNKQGMIEIALKYGPNKAPSIMGIRRVSKPGLRIYTDVENMPKVIKGLGIAIISTNKGIMTDKDARKANVGGEVLSYIW
;
A
#
# COMPACT_ATOMS: atom_id res chain seq x y z
N MET A 1 -23.23 9.32 10.51
CA MET A 1 -22.40 8.12 10.31
C MET A 1 -21.02 8.57 9.85
N GLN A 2 -19.98 8.17 10.57
CA GLN A 2 -18.62 8.46 10.15
C GLN A 2 -18.15 7.43 9.13
N ILE A 3 -17.61 7.91 8.02
CA ILE A 3 -16.94 7.05 7.05
C ILE A 3 -15.45 7.05 7.39
N THR A 4 -14.92 5.86 7.68
CA THR A 4 -13.50 5.72 7.99
C THR A 4 -12.76 5.15 6.80
N ASP A 5 -11.52 5.59 6.59
CA ASP A 5 -10.64 5.05 5.55
C ASP A 5 -9.37 4.53 6.24
N SER A 6 -9.41 3.26 6.65
CA SER A 6 -8.29 2.64 7.34
C SER A 6 -7.07 2.46 6.45
N VAL A 7 -7.28 2.33 5.13
CA VAL A 7 -6.17 2.26 4.18
C VAL A 7 -5.47 3.62 4.09
N ALA A 8 -6.24 4.71 4.00
CA ALA A 8 -5.66 6.06 4.02
C ALA A 8 -4.88 6.33 5.30
N ASP A 9 -5.38 5.87 6.45
CA ASP A 9 -4.68 6.00 7.73
C ASP A 9 -3.33 5.28 7.69
N MET A 10 -3.31 4.03 7.20
CA MET A 10 -2.07 3.28 7.04
C MET A 10 -1.06 4.01 6.15
N LEU A 11 -1.52 4.48 4.99
CA LEU A 11 -0.65 5.17 4.03
C LEU A 11 -0.11 6.48 4.61
N THR A 12 -0.94 7.21 5.34
CA THR A 12 -0.53 8.46 6.01
C THR A 12 0.51 8.18 7.09
N ARG A 13 0.32 7.14 7.90
CA ARG A 13 1.29 6.76 8.93
C ARG A 13 2.64 6.40 8.32
N ILE A 14 2.64 5.65 7.21
CA ILE A 14 3.87 5.29 6.50
C ILE A 14 4.54 6.56 5.96
N ARG A 15 3.77 7.44 5.31
CA ARG A 15 4.30 8.70 4.76
C ARG A 15 4.95 9.55 5.85
N ASN A 16 4.27 9.72 6.97
CA ASN A 16 4.78 10.53 8.09
C ASN A 16 6.03 9.91 8.71
N ALA A 17 6.05 8.58 8.87
CA ALA A 17 7.20 7.88 9.43
C ALA A 17 8.43 7.99 8.51
N VAL A 18 8.22 7.88 7.19
CA VAL A 18 9.30 8.05 6.22
C VAL A 18 9.84 9.49 6.25
N SER A 19 8.95 10.49 6.31
CA SER A 19 9.36 11.90 6.40
C SER A 19 10.16 12.19 7.67
N ALA A 20 9.78 11.55 8.78
CA ALA A 20 10.49 11.71 10.06
C ALA A 20 11.71 10.77 10.17
N LYS A 21 11.96 9.95 9.17
CA LYS A 21 13.08 8.99 9.09
C LYS A 21 13.07 7.98 10.24
N HIS A 22 11.87 7.53 10.64
CA HIS A 22 11.72 6.47 11.63
C HIS A 22 12.16 5.13 11.04
N ASP A 23 12.64 4.21 11.88
CA ASP A 23 13.02 2.87 11.45
C ASP A 23 11.81 1.98 11.25
N THR A 24 10.76 2.18 12.04
CA THR A 24 9.54 1.36 11.99
C THR A 24 8.30 2.24 12.10
N VAL A 25 7.18 1.68 11.65
CA VAL A 25 5.85 2.26 11.84
C VAL A 25 4.87 1.15 12.16
N THR A 26 3.90 1.44 13.04
CA THR A 26 2.93 0.47 13.50
C THR A 26 1.52 0.93 13.08
N VAL A 27 0.73 0.01 12.55
CA VAL A 27 -0.66 0.29 12.13
C VAL A 27 -1.57 -0.83 12.64
N PRO A 28 -2.86 -0.53 12.93
CA PRO A 28 -3.80 -1.59 13.27
C PRO A 28 -3.93 -2.59 12.11
N ALA A 29 -4.00 -3.88 12.43
CA ALA A 29 -3.99 -4.94 11.41
C ALA A 29 -5.38 -5.13 10.79
N SER A 30 -5.38 -5.53 9.52
CA SER A 30 -6.54 -6.07 8.81
C SER A 30 -6.00 -6.90 7.64
N ASN A 31 -6.84 -7.74 7.05
CA ASN A 31 -6.41 -8.57 5.92
C ASN A 31 -5.97 -7.70 4.73
N VAL A 32 -6.69 -6.61 4.47
CA VAL A 32 -6.33 -5.67 3.40
C VAL A 32 -4.97 -5.03 3.66
N LYS A 33 -4.75 -4.55 4.89
CA LYS A 33 -3.48 -3.89 5.24
C LYS A 33 -2.30 -4.86 5.22
N LYS A 34 -2.52 -6.12 5.65
CA LYS A 34 -1.48 -7.17 5.56
C LYS A 34 -1.09 -7.41 4.10
N ALA A 35 -2.07 -7.47 3.19
CA ALA A 35 -1.82 -7.65 1.77
C ALA A 35 -1.04 -6.47 1.20
N ILE A 36 -1.38 -5.24 1.58
CA ILE A 36 -0.65 -4.04 1.15
C ILE A 36 0.79 -4.08 1.68
N ALA A 37 0.98 -4.43 2.95
CA ALA A 37 2.32 -4.54 3.54
C ALA A 37 3.17 -5.57 2.80
N GLN A 38 2.59 -6.72 2.43
CA GLN A 38 3.30 -7.74 1.66
C GLN A 38 3.73 -7.22 0.29
N ILE A 39 2.87 -6.48 -0.39
CA ILE A 39 3.21 -5.87 -1.68
C ILE A 39 4.38 -4.89 -1.52
N LEU A 40 4.37 -4.08 -0.48
CA LEU A 40 5.44 -3.12 -0.24
C LEU A 40 6.79 -3.81 0.00
N VAL A 41 6.77 -4.96 0.68
CA VAL A 41 7.98 -5.79 0.87
C VAL A 41 8.42 -6.37 -0.47
N ASP A 42 7.51 -7.01 -1.20
CA ASP A 42 7.82 -7.69 -2.46
C ASP A 42 8.37 -6.74 -3.51
N GLU A 43 7.87 -5.49 -3.53
CA GLU A 43 8.30 -4.47 -4.49
C GLU A 43 9.51 -3.66 -4.00
N GLY A 44 10.02 -3.97 -2.81
CA GLY A 44 11.25 -3.36 -2.30
C GLY A 44 11.07 -1.96 -1.71
N TYR A 45 9.84 -1.57 -1.38
CA TYR A 45 9.58 -0.26 -0.77
C TYR A 45 9.84 -0.24 0.73
N VAL A 46 9.66 -1.38 1.40
CA VAL A 46 9.98 -1.54 2.82
C VAL A 46 10.79 -2.81 3.02
N LYS A 47 11.47 -2.94 4.17
CA LYS A 47 12.31 -4.11 4.45
C LYS A 47 11.50 -5.35 4.73
N SER A 48 10.55 -5.24 5.66
CA SER A 48 9.78 -6.38 6.18
C SER A 48 8.61 -5.87 6.99
N PHE A 49 7.72 -6.78 7.35
CA PHE A 49 6.68 -6.48 8.33
C PHE A 49 6.43 -7.72 9.18
N LYS A 50 5.86 -7.49 10.36
CA LYS A 50 5.40 -8.57 11.23
C LYS A 50 4.08 -8.19 11.85
N VAL A 51 3.27 -9.20 12.21
CA VAL A 51 2.01 -9.01 12.89
C VAL A 51 2.22 -9.24 14.38
N ILE A 52 1.80 -8.28 15.21
CA ILE A 52 1.90 -8.36 16.66
C ILE A 52 0.50 -8.59 17.20
N GLU A 53 0.32 -9.69 17.95
CA GLU A 53 -0.95 -10.01 18.58
C GLU A 53 -1.16 -9.12 19.81
N ASP A 54 -2.38 -8.58 19.97
CA ASP A 54 -2.70 -7.68 21.08
C ASP A 54 -4.06 -8.01 21.73
N ASN A 55 -4.56 -9.25 21.54
CA ASN A 55 -5.87 -9.71 22.01
C ASN A 55 -7.05 -9.00 21.35
N LYS A 56 -6.81 -8.27 20.28
CA LYS A 56 -7.81 -7.61 19.43
C LYS A 56 -7.54 -7.99 17.98
N GLN A 57 -7.57 -7.03 17.07
CA GLN A 57 -7.26 -7.28 15.68
C GLN A 57 -5.77 -7.49 15.41
N GLY A 58 -4.91 -7.08 16.36
CA GLY A 58 -3.47 -7.09 16.18
C GLY A 58 -2.94 -5.79 15.56
N MET A 59 -1.62 -5.71 15.51
CA MET A 59 -0.91 -4.58 14.91
C MET A 59 0.05 -5.10 13.87
N ILE A 60 0.28 -4.31 12.83
CA ILE A 60 1.34 -4.58 11.84
C ILE A 60 2.48 -3.62 12.12
N GLU A 61 3.67 -4.16 12.38
CA GLU A 61 4.89 -3.35 12.49
C GLU A 61 5.66 -3.48 11.20
N ILE A 62 5.88 -2.35 10.52
CA ILE A 62 6.58 -2.29 9.23
C ILE A 62 7.96 -1.73 9.45
N ALA A 63 9.00 -2.46 9.04
CA ALA A 63 10.37 -1.98 9.06
C ALA A 63 10.63 -1.21 7.76
N LEU A 64 10.88 0.08 7.89
CA LEU A 64 11.08 0.98 6.76
C LEU A 64 12.48 0.81 6.16
N LYS A 65 12.61 1.17 4.90
CA LYS A 65 13.84 0.98 4.14
C LYS A 65 14.38 2.33 3.67
N TYR A 66 15.67 2.52 3.87
CA TYR A 66 16.36 3.72 3.42
C TYR A 66 17.63 3.33 2.67
N GLY A 67 18.00 4.16 1.72
CA GLY A 67 19.27 4.03 1.02
C GLY A 67 20.39 4.81 1.72
N PRO A 68 21.51 5.05 1.01
CA PRO A 68 22.61 5.83 1.55
C PRO A 68 22.14 7.22 1.99
N ASN A 69 22.71 7.71 3.10
CA ASN A 69 22.36 9.03 3.67
C ASN A 69 20.89 9.16 4.06
N LYS A 70 20.26 8.03 4.44
CA LYS A 70 18.85 7.98 4.83
C LYS A 70 17.90 8.42 3.70
N ALA A 71 18.28 8.18 2.45
CA ALA A 71 17.40 8.45 1.31
C ALA A 71 16.20 7.49 1.36
N PRO A 72 14.95 7.99 1.31
CA PRO A 72 13.78 7.12 1.43
C PRO A 72 13.61 6.23 0.20
N SER A 73 13.16 4.98 0.43
CA SER A 73 12.80 4.08 -0.66
C SER A 73 11.42 4.38 -1.23
N ILE A 74 10.56 5.03 -0.43
CA ILE A 74 9.26 5.51 -0.87
C ILE A 74 9.36 7.01 -1.12
N MET A 75 9.15 7.42 -2.36
CA MET A 75 9.21 8.84 -2.74
C MET A 75 7.83 9.49 -2.67
N GLY A 76 6.78 8.74 -2.92
CA GLY A 76 5.43 9.28 -2.86
C GLY A 76 4.39 8.20 -2.66
N ILE A 77 3.27 8.58 -2.04
CA ILE A 77 2.11 7.73 -1.80
C ILE A 77 0.87 8.57 -2.09
N ARG A 78 -0.05 8.03 -2.89
CA ARG A 78 -1.30 8.69 -3.20
C ARG A 78 -2.47 7.74 -3.03
N ARG A 79 -3.45 8.11 -2.19
CA ARG A 79 -4.73 7.40 -2.10
C ARG A 79 -5.57 7.75 -3.32
N VAL A 80 -6.07 6.76 -4.04
CA VAL A 80 -6.87 6.98 -5.25
C VAL A 80 -8.36 6.77 -4.96
N SER A 81 -8.77 5.53 -4.70
CA SER A 81 -10.16 5.22 -4.35
C SER A 81 -10.42 5.56 -2.88
N LYS A 82 -11.55 6.17 -2.60
CA LYS A 82 -11.94 6.61 -1.24
C LYS A 82 -13.35 6.14 -0.95
N PRO A 83 -13.75 6.01 0.33
CA PRO A 83 -15.12 5.59 0.65
C PRO A 83 -16.20 6.43 -0.02
N GLY A 84 -16.00 7.73 -0.16
CA GLY A 84 -16.95 8.64 -0.81
C GLY A 84 -16.83 8.72 -2.32
N LEU A 85 -15.76 8.16 -2.90
CA LEU A 85 -15.52 8.19 -4.35
C LEU A 85 -14.67 7.00 -4.74
N ARG A 86 -15.33 5.88 -5.08
CA ARG A 86 -14.64 4.65 -5.50
C ARG A 86 -14.18 4.78 -6.95
N ILE A 87 -12.93 4.37 -7.20
CA ILE A 87 -12.32 4.41 -8.54
C ILE A 87 -11.99 2.98 -8.96
N TYR A 88 -12.52 2.58 -10.11
CA TYR A 88 -12.32 1.24 -10.68
C TYR A 88 -11.63 1.34 -12.03
N THR A 89 -10.98 0.27 -12.43
CA THR A 89 -10.38 0.16 -13.75
C THR A 89 -10.58 -1.23 -14.31
N ASP A 90 -10.69 -1.32 -15.62
CA ASP A 90 -10.60 -2.61 -16.32
C ASP A 90 -9.12 -2.88 -16.66
N VAL A 91 -8.85 -4.07 -17.22
CA VAL A 91 -7.48 -4.47 -17.52
C VAL A 91 -6.88 -3.63 -18.64
N GLU A 92 -7.70 -3.19 -19.59
CA GLU A 92 -7.23 -2.40 -20.74
C GLU A 92 -6.77 -1.00 -20.33
N ASN A 93 -7.43 -0.41 -19.34
CA ASN A 93 -7.13 0.93 -18.86
C ASN A 93 -6.31 0.92 -17.56
N MET A 94 -5.69 -0.20 -17.23
CA MET A 94 -4.91 -0.34 -16.00
C MET A 94 -3.83 0.74 -15.92
N PRO A 95 -3.81 1.56 -14.84
CA PRO A 95 -2.86 2.67 -14.75
C PRO A 95 -1.42 2.20 -14.62
N LYS A 96 -0.51 3.00 -15.15
CA LYS A 96 0.93 2.85 -14.93
C LYS A 96 1.44 4.06 -14.18
N VAL A 97 2.07 3.84 -13.04
CA VAL A 97 2.60 4.92 -12.20
C VAL A 97 4.01 5.23 -12.66
N ILE A 98 4.25 6.49 -13.03
CA ILE A 98 5.56 6.97 -13.53
C ILE A 98 6.10 6.01 -14.60
N LYS A 99 5.30 5.78 -15.65
CA LYS A 99 5.67 4.92 -16.80
C LYS A 99 6.16 3.52 -16.39
N GLY A 100 5.62 2.99 -15.28
CA GLY A 100 5.96 1.66 -14.80
C GLY A 100 7.07 1.61 -13.76
N LEU A 101 7.64 2.75 -13.36
CA LEU A 101 8.65 2.80 -12.30
C LEU A 101 8.02 2.68 -10.91
N GLY A 102 6.77 3.15 -10.73
CA GLY A 102 6.01 2.96 -9.52
C GLY A 102 5.02 1.82 -9.66
N ILE A 103 4.15 1.66 -8.66
CA ILE A 103 3.09 0.65 -8.67
C ILE A 103 1.74 1.26 -8.34
N ALA A 104 0.68 0.65 -8.86
CA ALA A 104 -0.67 0.86 -8.37
C ALA A 104 -1.08 -0.39 -7.59
N ILE A 105 -1.75 -0.20 -6.47
CA ILE A 105 -2.29 -1.31 -5.67
C ILE A 105 -3.75 -1.45 -6.04
N ILE A 106 -4.13 -2.64 -6.54
CA ILE A 106 -5.45 -2.92 -7.09
C ILE A 106 -6.14 -4.00 -6.26
N SER A 107 -7.38 -3.75 -5.87
CA SER A 107 -8.22 -4.75 -5.22
C SER A 107 -9.05 -5.45 -6.28
N THR A 108 -8.75 -6.73 -6.53
CA THR A 108 -9.40 -7.53 -7.58
C THR A 108 -10.20 -8.67 -6.96
N ASN A 109 -10.97 -9.37 -7.79
CA ASN A 109 -11.68 -10.57 -7.35
C ASN A 109 -10.74 -11.74 -7.02
N LYS A 110 -9.46 -11.62 -7.37
CA LYS A 110 -8.41 -12.60 -7.04
C LYS A 110 -7.49 -12.12 -5.92
N GLY A 111 -7.87 -11.04 -5.23
CA GLY A 111 -7.10 -10.49 -4.13
C GLY A 111 -6.50 -9.14 -4.44
N ILE A 112 -5.71 -8.64 -3.51
CA ILE A 112 -5.03 -7.36 -3.64
C ILE A 112 -3.68 -7.61 -4.29
N MET A 113 -3.39 -6.87 -5.36
CA MET A 113 -2.17 -7.07 -6.15
C MET A 113 -1.71 -5.77 -6.78
N THR A 114 -0.55 -5.79 -7.40
CA THR A 114 -0.06 -4.64 -8.17
C THR A 114 -0.74 -4.57 -9.52
N ASP A 115 -0.64 -3.41 -10.17
CA ASP A 115 -1.12 -3.24 -11.55
C ASP A 115 -0.44 -4.23 -12.50
N LYS A 116 0.84 -4.53 -12.29
CA LYS A 116 1.58 -5.49 -13.12
C LYS A 116 0.99 -6.89 -13.01
N ASP A 117 0.73 -7.33 -11.78
CA ASP A 117 0.13 -8.65 -11.54
C ASP A 117 -1.30 -8.72 -12.04
N ALA A 118 -2.06 -7.62 -11.90
CA ALA A 118 -3.43 -7.56 -12.42
C ALA A 118 -3.46 -7.69 -13.95
N ARG A 119 -2.51 -7.07 -14.65
CA ARG A 119 -2.39 -7.23 -16.10
C ARG A 119 -2.06 -8.67 -16.48
N LYS A 120 -1.13 -9.31 -15.76
CA LYS A 120 -0.78 -10.72 -16.00
C LYS A 120 -1.96 -11.64 -15.77
N ALA A 121 -2.75 -11.38 -14.74
CA ALA A 121 -3.93 -12.17 -14.41
C ALA A 121 -5.14 -11.81 -15.27
N ASN A 122 -5.04 -10.77 -16.10
CA ASN A 122 -6.11 -10.28 -16.97
C ASN A 122 -7.37 -9.91 -16.18
N VAL A 123 -7.19 -9.18 -15.06
CA VAL A 123 -8.28 -8.73 -14.18
C VAL A 123 -8.19 -7.24 -13.94
N GLY A 124 -9.34 -6.58 -13.79
CA GLY A 124 -9.45 -5.23 -13.31
C GLY A 124 -9.90 -5.21 -11.85
N GLY A 125 -10.10 -4.04 -11.30
CA GLY A 125 -10.57 -3.90 -9.93
C GLY A 125 -10.57 -2.46 -9.45
N GLU A 126 -10.65 -2.31 -8.12
CA GLU A 126 -10.62 -1.01 -7.47
C GLU A 126 -9.17 -0.54 -7.32
N VAL A 127 -8.89 0.68 -7.78
CA VAL A 127 -7.54 1.27 -7.65
C VAL A 127 -7.43 1.89 -6.26
N LEU A 128 -6.69 1.25 -5.36
CA LEU A 128 -6.57 1.70 -3.98
C LEU A 128 -5.60 2.86 -3.84
N SER A 129 -4.41 2.73 -4.40
CA SER A 129 -3.36 3.75 -4.23
C SER A 129 -2.29 3.63 -5.29
N TYR A 130 -1.49 4.70 -5.40
CA TYR A 130 -0.24 4.71 -6.17
C TYR A 130 0.93 4.87 -5.21
N ILE A 131 2.03 4.15 -5.49
CA ILE A 131 3.26 4.21 -4.70
C ILE A 131 4.46 4.29 -5.65
N TRP A 132 5.38 5.18 -5.35
CA TRP A 132 6.59 5.31 -6.14
C TRP A 132 7.78 5.76 -5.31
#